data_e5e6e4881be675f59a5450026cf56045
#
_entry.id   e5e6e4881be675f59a5450026cf56045
#
_cell.length_a   1.000
_cell.length_b   1.000
_cell.length_c   1.000
_cell.angle_alpha   90.00
_cell.angle_beta   90.00
_cell.angle_gamma   90.00
#
_symmetry.space_group_name_H-M   'P 1'
#
loop_
_entity.id
_entity.type
_entity.pdbx_description
1 polymer ?
#
loop_
_entity_poly.entity_id
_entity_poly.type
_entity_poly.pdbx_seq_one_letter_code
_entity_poly.pdbx_strand_id
1 'polypeptide(L)'
;ALYHTMLAPTIYSDVDGSYYGPDKKIHRTDGWVNYSTFSLWDTYRAAHPLFTYTEPERTNDMVQSFLAFYEQNGRLPVWNFYGSETDMMIGYHAVPVIVDAYLKGIGNFDPKKALEACGATANLDNYRGIGAYKELGYVPFNEKDSYNAENWSLSKTLEYAYDDYCIARMAEKLGKK
;
A
#
# COMPACT_ATOMS: atom_id res chain seq x y z
N ALA A 1 2.59 25.15 4.50
CA ALA A 1 1.82 23.91 4.57
C ALA A 1 2.11 23.02 3.37
N LEU A 2 1.86 23.45 2.10
CA LEU A 2 2.06 22.62 0.90
C LEU A 2 3.48 22.04 0.78
N TYR A 3 4.52 22.83 1.09
CA TYR A 3 5.91 22.35 1.10
C TYR A 3 6.08 21.09 1.97
N HIS A 4 5.48 21.07 3.17
CA HIS A 4 5.61 19.93 4.08
C HIS A 4 4.92 18.66 3.57
N THR A 5 3.85 18.79 2.78
CA THR A 5 3.19 17.61 2.18
C THR A 5 4.05 16.93 1.12
N MET A 6 5.06 17.63 0.58
CA MET A 6 5.96 17.12 -0.45
C MET A 6 7.28 16.55 0.09
N LEU A 7 7.49 16.54 1.41
CA LEU A 7 8.72 16.01 2.02
C LEU A 7 8.78 14.48 2.05
N ALA A 8 7.62 13.83 2.11
CA ALA A 8 7.47 12.38 2.02
C ALA A 8 6.24 12.05 1.15
N PRO A 9 6.27 10.96 0.40
CA PRO A 9 7.36 10.00 0.22
C PRO A 9 8.59 10.59 -0.47
N THR A 10 9.75 9.94 -0.29
CA THR A 10 11.04 10.37 -0.84
C THR A 10 11.45 9.54 -2.04
N ILE A 11 12.14 10.15 -2.99
CA ILE A 11 12.79 9.41 -4.09
C ILE A 11 13.82 8.45 -3.48
N TYR A 12 13.76 7.20 -3.91
CA TYR A 12 14.62 6.14 -3.38
C TYR A 12 15.51 5.49 -4.44
N SER A 13 15.15 5.55 -5.72
CA SER A 13 16.05 5.12 -6.79
C SER A 13 17.17 6.14 -7.05
N ASP A 14 18.33 5.63 -7.42
CA ASP A 14 19.43 6.43 -7.92
C ASP A 14 19.12 7.02 -9.31
N VAL A 15 20.00 7.90 -9.80
CA VAL A 15 19.83 8.58 -11.11
C VAL A 15 19.80 7.63 -12.30
N ASP A 16 20.39 6.44 -12.16
CA ASP A 16 20.36 5.38 -13.18
C ASP A 16 19.15 4.45 -13.05
N GLY A 17 18.25 4.72 -12.09
CA GLY A 17 17.08 3.94 -11.78
C GLY A 17 17.31 2.77 -10.83
N SER A 18 18.55 2.52 -10.36
CA SER A 18 18.83 1.42 -9.43
C SER A 18 18.32 1.72 -8.03
N TYR A 19 17.88 0.67 -7.30
CA TYR A 19 17.45 0.74 -5.91
C TYR A 19 17.59 -0.62 -5.22
N TYR A 20 17.65 -0.61 -3.89
CA TYR A 20 17.74 -1.82 -3.08
C TYR A 20 16.34 -2.26 -2.61
N GLY A 21 15.92 -3.45 -3.01
CA GLY A 21 14.59 -3.98 -2.72
C GLY A 21 14.46 -4.66 -1.36
N PRO A 22 13.22 -4.93 -0.89
CA PRO A 22 12.96 -5.66 0.36
C PRO A 22 13.46 -7.11 0.32
N ASP A 23 13.65 -7.68 -0.87
CA ASP A 23 14.27 -9.00 -1.09
C ASP A 23 15.81 -8.98 -0.97
N LYS A 24 16.38 -7.83 -0.57
CA LYS A 24 17.83 -7.59 -0.40
C LYS A 24 18.62 -7.71 -1.70
N LYS A 25 18.00 -7.39 -2.82
CA LYS A 25 18.65 -7.34 -4.14
C LYS A 25 18.59 -5.93 -4.72
N ILE A 26 19.49 -5.68 -5.66
CA ILE A 26 19.46 -4.46 -6.46
C ILE A 26 18.49 -4.69 -7.62
N HIS A 27 17.54 -3.79 -7.76
CA HIS A 27 16.59 -3.71 -8.86
C HIS A 27 16.83 -2.42 -9.66
N ARG A 28 16.14 -2.30 -10.78
CA ARG A 28 16.19 -1.10 -11.60
C ARG A 28 14.79 -0.77 -12.13
N THR A 29 14.44 0.49 -12.04
CA THR A 29 13.21 1.00 -12.68
C THR A 29 13.42 1.20 -14.18
N ASP A 30 12.33 1.12 -14.94
CA ASP A 30 12.31 1.41 -16.38
C ASP A 30 11.22 2.45 -16.66
N GLY A 31 11.64 3.69 -16.83
CA GLY A 31 10.76 4.81 -17.16
C GLY A 31 9.88 5.35 -16.00
N TRP A 32 10.17 4.98 -14.76
CA TRP A 32 9.50 5.49 -13.55
C TRP A 32 10.50 5.67 -12.41
N VAL A 33 10.12 6.42 -11.38
CA VAL A 33 10.96 6.71 -10.21
C VAL A 33 10.46 5.91 -9.02
N ASN A 34 11.38 5.17 -8.34
CA ASN A 34 11.01 4.45 -7.13
C ASN A 34 11.01 5.37 -5.91
N TYR A 35 9.94 5.25 -5.11
CA TYR A 35 9.74 6.00 -3.87
C TYR A 35 9.80 5.10 -2.65
N SER A 36 10.15 5.68 -1.51
CA SER A 36 10.13 5.06 -0.18
C SER A 36 9.63 6.07 0.85
N THR A 37 9.61 5.66 2.12
CA THR A 37 9.13 6.47 3.24
C THR A 37 7.63 6.75 3.11
N PHE A 38 6.87 5.68 2.93
CA PHE A 38 5.42 5.74 2.84
C PHE A 38 4.77 5.53 4.21
N SER A 39 4.25 6.60 4.80
CA SER A 39 3.42 6.58 6.01
C SER A 39 1.94 6.44 5.61
N LEU A 40 1.56 5.26 5.08
CA LEU A 40 0.30 5.11 4.35
C LEU A 40 -0.94 5.29 5.22
N TRP A 41 -0.92 4.88 6.49
CA TRP A 41 -2.02 5.12 7.41
C TRP A 41 -2.35 6.60 7.59
N ASP A 42 -1.34 7.45 7.54
CA ASP A 42 -1.51 8.91 7.61
C ASP A 42 -1.95 9.51 6.27
N THR A 43 -1.27 9.11 5.20
CA THR A 43 -1.28 9.83 3.92
C THR A 43 -2.40 9.42 2.98
N TYR A 44 -2.96 8.22 3.11
CA TYR A 44 -4.09 7.77 2.27
C TYR A 44 -5.33 8.65 2.46
N ARG A 45 -5.48 9.29 3.62
CA ARG A 45 -6.66 10.07 4.00
C ARG A 45 -6.81 11.35 3.17
N ALA A 46 -5.70 12.03 2.88
CA ALA A 46 -5.75 13.32 2.18
C ALA A 46 -4.54 13.59 1.27
N ALA A 47 -3.31 13.24 1.66
CA ALA A 47 -2.12 13.58 0.89
C ALA A 47 -2.10 12.87 -0.48
N HIS A 48 -2.28 11.54 -0.51
CA HIS A 48 -2.37 10.81 -1.77
C HIS A 48 -3.57 11.23 -2.64
N PRO A 49 -4.79 11.40 -2.11
CA PRO A 49 -5.87 12.00 -2.88
C PRO A 49 -5.55 13.39 -3.45
N LEU A 50 -4.83 14.24 -2.72
CA LEU A 50 -4.35 15.53 -3.23
C LEU A 50 -3.36 15.33 -4.38
N PHE A 51 -2.40 14.41 -4.24
CA PHE A 51 -1.39 14.14 -5.28
C PHE A 51 -2.01 13.68 -6.59
N THR A 52 -3.16 13.05 -6.59
CA THR A 52 -3.86 12.69 -7.84
C THR A 52 -4.23 13.92 -8.68
N TYR A 53 -4.36 15.11 -8.08
CA TYR A 53 -4.64 16.37 -8.77
C TYR A 53 -3.38 17.19 -9.03
N THR A 54 -2.46 17.23 -8.06
CA THR A 54 -1.29 18.11 -8.13
C THR A 54 -0.08 17.45 -8.77
N GLU A 55 0.06 16.12 -8.65
CA GLU A 55 1.23 15.34 -9.03
C GLU A 55 0.84 13.98 -9.65
N PRO A 56 0.04 13.95 -10.74
CA PRO A 56 -0.48 12.70 -11.30
C PRO A 56 0.62 11.75 -11.80
N GLU A 57 1.72 12.28 -12.34
CA GLU A 57 2.87 11.47 -12.79
C GLU A 57 3.57 10.81 -11.60
N ARG A 58 3.81 11.56 -10.51
CA ARG A 58 4.36 11.00 -9.28
C ARG A 58 3.42 9.99 -8.62
N THR A 59 2.12 10.21 -8.70
CA THR A 59 1.12 9.24 -8.21
C THR A 59 1.27 7.91 -8.94
N ASN A 60 1.45 7.92 -10.25
CA ASN A 60 1.76 6.72 -11.02
C ASN A 60 3.03 6.03 -10.51
N ASP A 61 4.11 6.77 -10.32
CA ASP A 61 5.40 6.24 -9.87
C ASP A 61 5.32 5.66 -8.45
N MET A 62 4.53 6.28 -7.56
CA MET A 62 4.24 5.74 -6.23
C MET A 62 3.49 4.40 -6.32
N VAL A 63 2.49 4.29 -7.19
CA VAL A 63 1.78 3.02 -7.43
C VAL A 63 2.73 1.97 -8.01
N GLN A 64 3.58 2.33 -8.97
CA GLN A 64 4.61 1.41 -9.49
C GLN A 64 5.57 0.95 -8.38
N SER A 65 5.94 1.84 -7.45
CA SER A 65 6.75 1.49 -6.29
C SER A 65 6.06 0.45 -5.39
N PHE A 66 4.76 0.57 -5.17
CA PHE A 66 3.98 -0.42 -4.41
C PHE A 66 3.92 -1.77 -5.11
N LEU A 67 3.73 -1.79 -6.43
CA LEU A 67 3.67 -3.02 -7.21
C LEU A 67 5.03 -3.72 -7.28
N ALA A 68 6.11 -2.96 -7.42
CA ALA A 68 7.46 -3.49 -7.36
C ALA A 68 7.77 -4.07 -5.96
N PHE A 69 7.35 -3.37 -4.90
CA PHE A 69 7.47 -3.86 -3.54
C PHE A 69 6.69 -5.17 -3.33
N TYR A 70 5.47 -5.26 -3.87
CA TYR A 70 4.68 -6.49 -3.85
C TYR A 70 5.41 -7.66 -4.52
N GLU A 71 5.96 -7.46 -5.70
CA GLU A 71 6.73 -8.50 -6.41
C GLU A 71 7.93 -9.02 -5.63
N GLN A 72 8.57 -8.14 -4.86
CA GLN A 72 9.79 -8.45 -4.13
C GLN A 72 9.53 -8.97 -2.70
N ASN A 73 8.36 -8.65 -2.11
CA ASN A 73 8.03 -8.95 -0.72
C ASN A 73 6.80 -9.85 -0.54
N GLY A 74 6.03 -10.12 -1.63
CA GLY A 74 4.82 -10.94 -1.60
C GLY A 74 3.57 -10.23 -1.07
N ARG A 75 3.67 -8.95 -0.67
CA ARG A 75 2.57 -8.12 -0.21
C ARG A 75 2.83 -6.64 -0.48
N LEU A 76 1.79 -5.84 -0.52
CA LEU A 76 1.90 -4.39 -0.62
C LEU A 76 2.53 -3.78 0.65
N PRO A 77 3.18 -2.61 0.54
CA PRO A 77 3.76 -1.96 1.70
C PRO A 77 2.69 -1.42 2.66
N VAL A 78 3.01 -1.41 3.95
CA VAL A 78 2.26 -0.73 5.01
C VAL A 78 2.97 0.54 5.44
N TRP A 79 4.24 0.44 5.76
CA TRP A 79 5.12 1.54 6.09
C TRP A 79 6.56 1.20 5.69
N ASN A 80 6.85 1.25 4.40
CA ASN A 80 8.19 0.93 3.94
C ASN A 80 9.17 2.09 4.22
N PHE A 81 10.39 1.72 4.60
CA PHE A 81 11.46 2.64 4.93
C PHE A 81 12.78 2.13 4.36
N TYR A 82 13.35 2.86 3.41
CA TYR A 82 14.61 2.53 2.73
C TYR A 82 14.71 1.06 2.29
N GLY A 83 13.75 0.59 1.51
CA GLY A 83 13.72 -0.76 0.97
C GLY A 83 13.28 -1.85 1.96
N SER A 84 12.89 -1.51 3.19
CA SER A 84 12.40 -2.47 4.19
C SER A 84 11.01 -2.12 4.66
N GLU A 85 10.21 -3.14 4.99
CA GLU A 85 8.92 -2.94 5.64
C GLU A 85 9.12 -2.83 7.15
N THR A 86 8.47 -1.85 7.77
CA THR A 86 8.52 -1.66 9.23
C THR A 86 7.25 -2.12 9.93
N ASP A 87 6.19 -2.42 9.18
CA ASP A 87 4.87 -2.82 9.70
C ASP A 87 4.27 -1.83 10.73
N MET A 88 4.71 -0.57 10.66
CA MET A 88 4.20 0.50 11.51
C MET A 88 2.75 0.82 11.15
N MET A 89 1.94 1.09 12.17
CA MET A 89 0.53 1.40 12.05
C MET A 89 -0.30 0.22 11.53
N ILE A 90 -1.57 0.45 11.28
CA ILE A 90 -2.57 -0.56 10.93
C ILE A 90 -3.00 -0.41 9.46
N GLY A 91 -3.82 -1.34 9.00
CA GLY A 91 -4.35 -1.35 7.63
C GLY A 91 -3.34 -1.86 6.59
N TYR A 92 -3.81 -1.98 5.34
CA TYR A 92 -3.00 -2.20 4.15
C TYR A 92 -3.27 -1.08 3.13
N HIS A 93 -3.06 0.16 3.58
CA HIS A 93 -3.53 1.37 2.91
C HIS A 93 -2.81 1.76 1.61
N ALA A 94 -1.88 0.94 1.12
CA ALA A 94 -1.50 1.00 -0.29
C ALA A 94 -2.69 0.73 -1.21
N VAL A 95 -3.66 -0.09 -0.73
CA VAL A 95 -4.88 -0.43 -1.46
C VAL A 95 -5.71 0.80 -1.82
N PRO A 96 -6.20 1.63 -0.89
CA PRO A 96 -6.99 2.81 -1.25
C PRO A 96 -6.22 3.79 -2.14
N VAL A 97 -4.90 3.90 -2.00
CA VAL A 97 -4.08 4.76 -2.88
C VAL A 97 -4.08 4.25 -4.32
N ILE A 98 -3.86 2.94 -4.52
CA ILE A 98 -3.90 2.30 -5.84
C ILE A 98 -5.29 2.44 -6.46
N VAL A 99 -6.32 2.15 -5.68
CA VAL A 99 -7.71 2.16 -6.15
C VAL A 99 -8.18 3.56 -6.51
N ASP A 100 -7.85 4.56 -5.70
CA ASP A 100 -8.18 5.97 -5.99
C ASP A 100 -7.51 6.44 -7.28
N ALA A 101 -6.23 6.16 -7.47
CA ALA A 101 -5.51 6.46 -8.70
C ALA A 101 -6.19 5.78 -9.92
N TYR A 102 -6.49 4.49 -9.82
CA TYR A 102 -7.14 3.73 -10.89
C TYR A 102 -8.54 4.28 -11.25
N LEU A 103 -9.38 4.56 -10.25
CA LEU A 103 -10.74 5.05 -10.48
C LEU A 103 -10.75 6.45 -11.09
N LYS A 104 -9.73 7.27 -10.80
CA LYS A 104 -9.51 8.60 -11.38
C LYS A 104 -8.85 8.56 -12.77
N GLY A 105 -8.49 7.37 -13.27
CA GLY A 105 -7.84 7.21 -14.57
C GLY A 105 -6.38 7.65 -14.58
N ILE A 106 -5.73 7.63 -13.43
CA ILE A 106 -4.31 7.98 -13.28
C ILE A 106 -3.46 6.72 -13.39
N GLY A 107 -2.42 6.81 -14.20
CA GLY A 107 -1.34 5.84 -14.24
C GLY A 107 -1.33 4.93 -15.45
N ASN A 108 -0.10 4.46 -15.74
CA ASN A 108 0.22 3.49 -16.77
C ASN A 108 0.56 2.11 -16.17
N PHE A 109 0.09 1.83 -14.94
CA PHE A 109 0.28 0.54 -14.32
C PHE A 109 -0.77 -0.49 -14.78
N ASP A 110 -0.42 -1.78 -14.72
CA ASP A 110 -1.36 -2.86 -15.03
C ASP A 110 -2.43 -2.98 -13.92
N PRO A 111 -3.70 -2.67 -14.20
CA PRO A 111 -4.75 -2.72 -13.20
C PRO A 111 -5.12 -4.14 -12.75
N LYS A 112 -4.83 -5.16 -13.57
CA LYS A 112 -5.06 -6.56 -13.19
C LYS A 112 -4.03 -7.01 -12.17
N LYS A 113 -2.76 -6.67 -12.40
CA LYS A 113 -1.67 -6.90 -11.46
C LYS A 113 -1.89 -6.12 -10.15
N ALA A 114 -2.37 -4.87 -10.25
CA ALA A 114 -2.71 -4.07 -9.10
C ALA A 114 -3.83 -4.71 -8.26
N LEU A 115 -4.91 -5.19 -8.88
CA LEU A 115 -5.97 -5.92 -8.17
C LEU A 115 -5.45 -7.22 -7.55
N GLU A 116 -4.60 -7.96 -8.25
CA GLU A 116 -3.94 -9.17 -7.72
C GLU A 116 -3.13 -8.85 -6.46
N ALA A 117 -2.28 -7.81 -6.50
CA ALA A 117 -1.47 -7.39 -5.36
C ALA A 117 -2.33 -6.97 -4.15
N CYS A 118 -3.42 -6.23 -4.39
CA CYS A 118 -4.39 -5.86 -3.36
C CYS A 118 -5.03 -7.12 -2.74
N GLY A 119 -5.53 -8.03 -3.56
CA GLY A 119 -6.15 -9.28 -3.10
C GLY A 119 -5.18 -10.19 -2.37
N ALA A 120 -3.95 -10.35 -2.86
CA ALA A 120 -2.92 -11.13 -2.20
C ALA A 120 -2.61 -10.58 -0.79
N THR A 121 -2.51 -9.26 -0.66
CA THR A 121 -2.25 -8.60 0.63
C THR A 121 -3.41 -8.80 1.61
N ALA A 122 -4.66 -8.65 1.16
CA ALA A 122 -5.87 -8.83 1.97
C ALA A 122 -6.14 -10.30 2.37
N ASN A 123 -5.42 -11.27 1.79
CA ASN A 123 -5.60 -12.70 2.03
C ASN A 123 -4.47 -13.38 2.79
N LEU A 124 -3.58 -12.65 3.44
CA LEU A 124 -2.46 -13.19 4.23
C LEU A 124 -2.95 -13.71 5.58
N ASP A 125 -3.24 -15.01 5.68
CA ASP A 125 -3.85 -15.61 6.89
C ASP A 125 -3.01 -15.45 8.17
N ASN A 126 -1.69 -15.53 8.06
CA ASN A 126 -0.78 -15.46 9.21
C ASN A 126 -0.15 -14.07 9.39
N TYR A 127 -0.87 -13.02 9.03
CA TYR A 127 -0.35 -11.67 9.08
C TYR A 127 -1.36 -10.72 9.72
N ARG A 128 -0.95 -10.11 10.82
CA ARG A 128 -1.62 -8.97 11.50
C ARG A 128 -3.12 -9.16 11.77
N GLY A 129 -3.54 -10.38 12.08
CA GLY A 129 -4.94 -10.71 12.39
C GLY A 129 -5.87 -10.84 11.18
N ILE A 130 -5.35 -10.79 9.94
CA ILE A 130 -6.16 -10.93 8.71
C ILE A 130 -6.87 -12.29 8.66
N GLY A 131 -6.19 -13.39 9.04
CA GLY A 131 -6.84 -14.71 9.07
C GLY A 131 -8.06 -14.74 9.99
N ALA A 132 -7.93 -14.23 11.21
CA ALA A 132 -9.06 -14.13 12.13
C ALA A 132 -10.14 -13.16 11.62
N TYR A 133 -9.76 -12.05 11.02
CA TYR A 133 -10.70 -11.11 10.40
C TYR A 133 -11.53 -11.77 9.29
N LYS A 134 -10.92 -12.59 8.44
CA LYS A 134 -11.63 -13.33 7.38
C LYS A 134 -12.60 -14.37 7.93
N GLU A 135 -12.22 -15.05 9.01
CA GLU A 135 -13.03 -16.10 9.62
C GLU A 135 -14.18 -15.54 10.46
N LEU A 136 -13.91 -14.52 11.28
CA LEU A 136 -14.82 -14.01 12.30
C LEU A 136 -15.58 -12.74 11.87
N GLY A 137 -15.11 -12.04 10.83
CA GLY A 137 -15.61 -10.72 10.44
C GLY A 137 -15.05 -9.57 11.29
N TYR A 138 -14.12 -9.86 12.19
CA TYR A 138 -13.43 -8.87 13.01
C TYR A 138 -12.06 -9.40 13.47
N VAL A 139 -11.15 -8.52 13.85
CA VAL A 139 -9.88 -8.88 14.48
C VAL A 139 -10.08 -9.01 15.99
N PRO A 140 -9.89 -10.19 16.60
CA PRO A 140 -10.05 -10.35 18.05
C PRO A 140 -8.95 -9.63 18.82
N PHE A 141 -9.27 -9.14 20.02
CA PHE A 141 -8.29 -8.54 20.90
C PHE A 141 -7.38 -9.60 21.52
N ASN A 142 -6.08 -9.31 21.58
CA ASN A 142 -5.09 -10.17 22.21
C ASN A 142 -4.16 -9.35 23.13
N GLU A 143 -4.35 -9.49 24.43
CA GLU A 143 -3.54 -8.78 25.44
C GLU A 143 -2.06 -9.18 25.46
N LYS A 144 -1.73 -10.40 25.02
CA LYS A 144 -0.39 -10.94 25.11
C LYS A 144 0.53 -10.49 23.96
N ASP A 145 -0.05 -9.96 22.91
CA ASP A 145 0.70 -9.48 21.77
C ASP A 145 0.82 -7.95 21.81
N SER A 146 1.73 -7.47 22.66
CA SER A 146 1.96 -6.03 22.86
C SER A 146 2.68 -5.36 21.68
N TYR A 147 3.20 -6.12 20.74
CA TYR A 147 4.00 -5.58 19.63
C TYR A 147 3.39 -5.84 18.26
N ASN A 148 2.76 -6.97 18.08
CA ASN A 148 2.02 -7.30 16.87
C ASN A 148 0.54 -6.98 17.07
N ALA A 149 0.20 -5.81 16.84
CA ALA A 149 -0.87 -5.47 15.98
C ALA A 149 -2.28 -6.03 16.29
N GLU A 150 -2.47 -7.05 17.05
CA GLU A 150 -3.79 -7.52 17.51
C GLU A 150 -4.29 -6.69 18.70
N ASN A 151 -3.40 -5.92 19.33
CA ASN A 151 -3.78 -4.95 20.35
C ASN A 151 -4.66 -3.81 19.80
N TRP A 152 -4.62 -3.54 18.52
CA TRP A 152 -5.46 -2.52 17.87
C TRP A 152 -6.64 -3.15 17.13
N SER A 153 -7.24 -4.16 17.72
CA SER A 153 -8.27 -4.99 17.11
C SER A 153 -9.41 -4.20 16.48
N LEU A 154 -9.97 -3.23 17.22
CA LEU A 154 -11.07 -2.39 16.72
C LEU A 154 -10.62 -1.56 15.52
N SER A 155 -9.50 -0.87 15.64
CA SER A 155 -8.98 -0.03 14.55
C SER A 155 -8.65 -0.86 13.31
N LYS A 156 -8.01 -2.03 13.48
CA LYS A 156 -7.74 -2.95 12.37
C LYS A 156 -9.01 -3.43 11.69
N THR A 157 -10.01 -3.83 12.45
CA THR A 157 -11.29 -4.28 11.91
C THR A 157 -11.92 -3.22 11.00
N LEU A 158 -11.91 -1.97 11.44
CA LEU A 158 -12.49 -0.87 10.67
C LEU A 158 -11.65 -0.49 9.44
N GLU A 159 -10.33 -0.44 9.59
CA GLU A 159 -9.42 -0.09 8.49
C GLU A 159 -9.39 -1.20 7.42
N TYR A 160 -9.38 -2.48 7.81
CA TYR A 160 -9.46 -3.59 6.87
C TYR A 160 -10.78 -3.60 6.10
N ALA A 161 -11.90 -3.30 6.76
CA ALA A 161 -13.20 -3.21 6.09
C ALA A 161 -13.22 -2.09 5.04
N TYR A 162 -12.54 -0.97 5.29
CA TYR A 162 -12.40 0.09 4.31
C TYR A 162 -11.48 -0.31 3.14
N ASP A 163 -10.34 -0.93 3.44
CA ASP A 163 -9.41 -1.41 2.41
C ASP A 163 -10.10 -2.44 1.50
N ASP A 164 -10.86 -3.39 2.08
CA ASP A 164 -11.64 -4.39 1.33
C ASP A 164 -12.73 -3.76 0.48
N TYR A 165 -13.41 -2.73 0.98
CA TYR A 165 -14.35 -1.95 0.19
C TYR A 165 -13.67 -1.36 -1.05
N CYS A 166 -12.46 -0.82 -0.91
CA CYS A 166 -11.70 -0.29 -2.04
C CYS A 166 -11.37 -1.39 -3.06
N ILE A 167 -10.95 -2.59 -2.60
CA ILE A 167 -10.71 -3.75 -3.48
C ILE A 167 -11.97 -4.10 -4.27
N ALA A 168 -13.11 -4.18 -3.59
CA ALA A 168 -14.39 -4.49 -4.22
C ALA A 168 -14.74 -3.46 -5.31
N ARG A 169 -14.54 -2.16 -5.05
CA ARG A 169 -14.78 -1.09 -6.04
C ARG A 169 -13.88 -1.22 -7.28
N MET A 170 -12.61 -1.57 -7.08
CA MET A 170 -11.68 -1.81 -8.19
C MET A 170 -12.07 -3.05 -8.99
N ALA A 171 -12.43 -4.14 -8.32
CA ALA A 171 -12.88 -5.38 -8.95
C ALA A 171 -14.13 -5.15 -9.81
N GLU A 172 -15.13 -4.44 -9.28
CA GLU A 172 -16.34 -4.05 -9.99
C GLU A 172 -16.01 -3.26 -11.27
N LYS A 173 -15.13 -2.27 -11.19
CA LYS A 173 -14.69 -1.46 -12.34
C LYS A 173 -13.98 -2.28 -13.40
N LEU A 174 -13.29 -3.35 -12.99
CA LEU A 174 -12.62 -4.31 -13.89
C LEU A 174 -13.55 -5.41 -14.40
N GLY A 175 -14.85 -5.39 -14.09
CA GLY A 175 -15.82 -6.42 -14.46
C GLY A 175 -15.59 -7.77 -13.78
N LYS A 176 -14.90 -7.79 -12.63
CA LYS A 176 -14.74 -8.95 -11.78
C LYS A 176 -15.89 -9.02 -10.77
N LYS A 177 -16.36 -10.23 -10.50
CA LYS A 177 -17.41 -10.50 -9.49
C LYS A 177 -16.78 -11.17 -8.27
#